data_2d487ccff3248bc90d5621025ef9b812
#
_entry.id   2d487ccff3248bc90d5621025ef9b812
#
_cell.length_a   1.000
_cell.length_b   1.000
_cell.length_c   1.000
_cell.angle_alpha   90.00
_cell.angle_beta   90.00
_cell.angle_gamma   90.00
#
_symmetry.space_group_name_H-M   'P 1'
#
loop_
_entity.id
_entity.type
_entity.pdbx_description
1 polymer ?
#
loop_
_entity_poly.entity_id
_entity_poly.type
_entity_poly.pdbx_seq_one_letter_code
_entity_poly.pdbx_strand_id
1 'polypeptide(L)'
;MARPSRDGYDRGMKALVLALCLIATPVLAQDVAGRFDYYVLSLSWSPSWCATEGDKSGAEQCAAGRKLGFTVHGLWPQYEEGWPADCRTTAKNPSRQETAAMADVMGSGGLAWYQWKKHGRCSGLAAKDYFALTREAAKRIRIPEALSAVPRDVNLPAKVIEDAFIEANPGMQPQGITVACRQKALQEVRICLTRDLQPRACAPDSQRDCAGSFLMPAPR
;
A
#
# COMPACT_ATOMS: atom_id res chain seq x y z
N MET A 1 -31.95 -93.22 10.60
CA MET A 1 -30.74 -92.76 11.26
C MET A 1 -30.24 -91.55 10.50
N ALA A 2 -30.59 -90.33 10.93
CA ALA A 2 -30.15 -89.11 10.30
C ALA A 2 -29.82 -88.13 11.41
N ARG A 3 -28.59 -87.64 11.41
CA ARG A 3 -28.12 -86.54 12.33
C ARG A 3 -28.43 -85.21 11.71
N PRO A 4 -28.83 -84.20 12.51
CA PRO A 4 -29.01 -82.87 12.01
C PRO A 4 -27.68 -82.05 12.05
N SER A 5 -27.43 -81.30 10.98
CA SER A 5 -26.33 -80.31 10.89
C SER A 5 -26.67 -79.08 11.74
N ARG A 6 -25.65 -78.58 12.42
CA ARG A 6 -25.70 -77.28 13.13
C ARG A 6 -25.15 -76.23 12.19
N ASP A 7 -26.01 -75.35 11.73
CA ASP A 7 -25.59 -74.15 11.06
C ASP A 7 -25.21 -73.07 12.08
N GLY A 8 -23.93 -72.74 12.09
CA GLY A 8 -23.37 -71.64 12.88
C GLY A 8 -23.71 -70.27 12.31
N TYR A 9 -24.43 -69.51 13.07
CA TYR A 9 -24.77 -68.12 12.73
C TYR A 9 -23.60 -67.21 13.14
N ASP A 10 -22.75 -66.87 12.15
CA ASP A 10 -21.65 -65.95 12.36
C ASP A 10 -22.14 -64.51 12.12
N ARG A 11 -22.38 -63.74 13.21
CA ARG A 11 -22.71 -62.31 13.17
C ARG A 11 -21.43 -61.54 13.09
N GLY A 12 -20.97 -61.27 11.85
CA GLY A 12 -19.93 -60.34 11.60
C GLY A 12 -20.32 -58.89 12.03
N MET A 13 -19.77 -58.49 13.13
CA MET A 13 -19.90 -57.13 13.67
C MET A 13 -19.01 -56.17 12.86
N LYS A 14 -19.61 -55.47 11.86
CA LYS A 14 -18.93 -54.46 11.09
C LYS A 14 -18.73 -53.21 12.00
N ALA A 15 -17.53 -53.07 12.51
CA ALA A 15 -17.12 -51.85 13.18
C ALA A 15 -17.04 -50.69 12.17
N LEU A 16 -17.98 -49.77 12.28
CA LEU A 16 -18.01 -48.54 11.47
C LEU A 16 -16.99 -47.57 12.12
N VAL A 17 -15.79 -47.52 11.57
CA VAL A 17 -14.79 -46.51 11.94
C VAL A 17 -15.20 -45.20 11.31
N LEU A 18 -15.80 -44.30 12.11
CA LEU A 18 -16.08 -42.91 11.72
C LEU A 18 -14.76 -42.16 11.75
N ALA A 19 -14.14 -41.99 10.57
CA ALA A 19 -12.99 -41.09 10.40
C ALA A 19 -13.46 -39.66 10.54
N LEU A 20 -13.23 -39.03 11.71
CA LEU A 20 -13.47 -37.62 11.96
C LEU A 20 -12.36 -36.83 11.26
N CYS A 21 -12.61 -36.41 10.00
CA CYS A 21 -11.74 -35.45 9.31
C CYS A 21 -11.84 -34.11 10.03
N LEU A 22 -10.87 -33.80 10.87
CA LEU A 22 -10.63 -32.46 11.40
C LEU A 22 -10.23 -31.55 10.23
N ILE A 23 -11.20 -30.85 9.67
CA ILE A 23 -10.95 -29.76 8.72
C ILE A 23 -10.31 -28.63 9.52
N ALA A 24 -8.98 -28.58 9.55
CA ALA A 24 -8.24 -27.44 10.06
C ALA A 24 -8.52 -26.27 9.11
N THR A 25 -9.47 -25.40 9.46
CA THR A 25 -9.65 -24.13 8.79
C THR A 25 -8.37 -23.32 9.00
N PRO A 26 -7.71 -22.81 7.94
CA PRO A 26 -6.57 -21.92 8.12
C PRO A 26 -7.07 -20.70 8.87
N VAL A 27 -6.63 -20.52 10.11
CA VAL A 27 -6.76 -19.25 10.82
C VAL A 27 -5.85 -18.30 10.08
N LEU A 28 -6.42 -17.41 9.27
CA LEU A 28 -5.68 -16.30 8.69
C LEU A 28 -5.10 -15.52 9.86
N ALA A 29 -3.81 -15.67 10.08
CA ALA A 29 -3.10 -14.91 11.09
C ALA A 29 -3.25 -13.43 10.73
N GLN A 30 -3.92 -12.66 11.59
CA GLN A 30 -4.07 -11.23 11.38
C GLN A 30 -2.71 -10.57 11.55
N ASP A 31 -2.36 -9.65 10.66
CA ASP A 31 -1.08 -8.94 10.72
C ASP A 31 -0.86 -8.23 12.06
N VAL A 32 0.36 -8.32 12.57
CA VAL A 32 0.75 -7.80 13.89
C VAL A 32 1.42 -6.45 13.72
N ALA A 33 0.90 -5.43 14.41
CA ALA A 33 1.48 -4.09 14.43
C ALA A 33 2.95 -4.10 14.88
N GLY A 34 3.80 -3.35 14.16
CA GLY A 34 5.25 -3.27 14.41
C GLY A 34 6.08 -4.37 13.76
N ARG A 35 5.47 -5.38 13.17
CA ARG A 35 6.15 -6.44 12.41
C ARG A 35 6.07 -6.09 10.92
N PHE A 36 7.17 -5.62 10.38
CA PHE A 36 7.35 -5.31 8.95
C PHE A 36 8.85 -5.05 8.72
N ASP A 37 9.28 -5.05 7.46
CA ASP A 37 10.70 -5.00 7.11
C ASP A 37 11.13 -3.59 6.69
N TYR A 38 10.31 -2.88 5.91
CA TYR A 38 10.64 -1.57 5.37
C TYR A 38 9.37 -0.73 5.12
N TYR A 39 9.55 0.51 4.68
CA TYR A 39 8.45 1.40 4.27
C TYR A 39 8.44 1.63 2.77
N VAL A 40 7.26 1.78 2.20
CA VAL A 40 7.03 2.43 0.92
C VAL A 40 6.41 3.79 1.17
N LEU A 41 7.10 4.87 0.78
CA LEU A 41 6.50 6.19 0.64
C LEU A 41 5.82 6.26 -0.73
N SER A 42 4.51 6.39 -0.75
CA SER A 42 3.73 6.57 -1.99
C SER A 42 3.37 8.02 -2.19
N LEU A 43 3.68 8.55 -3.38
CA LEU A 43 3.39 9.90 -3.82
C LEU A 43 2.38 9.84 -4.96
N SER A 44 1.13 10.21 -4.72
CA SER A 44 0.09 10.27 -5.75
C SER A 44 0.30 11.45 -6.68
N TRP A 45 0.07 11.24 -7.98
CA TRP A 45 -0.05 12.33 -8.95
C TRP A 45 -1.48 12.88 -8.92
N SER A 46 -1.69 14.02 -8.26
CA SER A 46 -3.01 14.60 -8.02
C SER A 46 -3.84 14.81 -9.28
N PRO A 47 -3.30 15.30 -10.43
CA PRO A 47 -4.10 15.49 -11.65
C PRO A 47 -4.77 14.21 -12.13
N SER A 48 -4.07 13.08 -12.13
CA SER A 48 -4.65 11.79 -12.56
C SER A 48 -5.71 11.28 -11.59
N TRP A 49 -5.47 11.43 -10.29
CA TRP A 49 -6.46 11.06 -9.28
C TRP A 49 -7.72 11.93 -9.39
N CYS A 50 -7.54 13.23 -9.61
CA CYS A 50 -8.66 14.15 -9.81
C CYS A 50 -9.50 13.75 -11.02
N ALA A 51 -8.87 13.45 -12.15
CA ALA A 51 -9.57 13.06 -13.38
C ALA A 51 -10.37 11.76 -13.23
N THR A 52 -9.92 10.82 -12.39
CA THR A 52 -10.58 9.52 -12.24
C THR A 52 -11.60 9.47 -11.11
N GLU A 53 -11.28 10.05 -9.95
CA GLU A 53 -12.03 9.90 -8.69
C GLU A 53 -12.41 11.25 -8.06
N GLY A 54 -11.44 12.17 -7.99
CA GLY A 54 -11.55 13.37 -7.18
C GLY A 54 -12.64 14.34 -7.66
N ASP A 55 -12.76 14.54 -8.97
CA ASP A 55 -13.80 15.42 -9.56
C ASP A 55 -15.19 14.87 -9.31
N LYS A 56 -15.38 13.57 -9.44
CA LYS A 56 -16.67 12.91 -9.19
C LYS A 56 -17.13 13.04 -7.74
N SER A 57 -16.16 13.10 -6.81
CA SER A 57 -16.43 13.25 -5.39
C SER A 57 -16.44 14.71 -4.90
N GLY A 58 -16.18 15.66 -5.78
CA GLY A 58 -16.06 17.08 -5.41
C GLY A 58 -14.91 17.36 -4.45
N ALA A 59 -13.80 16.61 -4.59
CA ALA A 59 -12.67 16.72 -3.66
C ALA A 59 -12.02 18.09 -3.74
N GLU A 60 -11.86 18.76 -2.58
CA GLU A 60 -11.27 20.11 -2.47
C GLU A 60 -9.89 20.22 -3.12
N GLN A 61 -9.07 19.18 -3.02
CA GLN A 61 -7.74 19.15 -3.65
C GLN A 61 -7.79 19.21 -5.19
N CYS A 62 -8.96 18.93 -5.81
CA CYS A 62 -9.17 18.96 -7.25
C CYS A 62 -9.79 20.28 -7.73
N ALA A 63 -10.10 21.21 -6.82
CA ALA A 63 -10.63 22.51 -7.19
C ALA A 63 -9.68 23.27 -8.12
N ALA A 64 -10.24 24.00 -9.08
CA ALA A 64 -9.47 24.77 -10.05
C ALA A 64 -8.52 25.76 -9.34
N GLY A 65 -7.29 25.87 -9.85
CA GLY A 65 -6.27 26.76 -9.30
C GLY A 65 -5.46 26.18 -8.13
N ARG A 66 -5.78 25.00 -7.61
CA ARG A 66 -4.97 24.34 -6.57
C ARG A 66 -3.59 23.92 -7.08
N LYS A 67 -3.47 23.57 -8.36
CA LYS A 67 -2.23 23.20 -9.04
C LYS A 67 -1.38 22.17 -8.30
N LEU A 68 -2.04 21.23 -7.60
CA LEU A 68 -1.33 20.18 -6.89
C LEU A 68 -0.73 19.17 -7.87
N GLY A 69 0.57 18.92 -7.72
CA GLY A 69 1.31 17.86 -8.38
C GLY A 69 1.34 16.59 -7.55
N PHE A 70 2.54 16.19 -7.08
CA PHE A 70 2.70 15.08 -6.16
C PHE A 70 2.19 15.44 -4.77
N THR A 71 1.38 14.54 -4.20
CA THR A 71 0.93 14.59 -2.80
C THR A 71 1.22 13.25 -2.14
N VAL A 72 1.44 13.25 -0.83
CA VAL A 72 1.66 11.99 -0.11
C VAL A 72 0.37 11.18 -0.09
N HIS A 73 0.42 9.98 -0.69
CA HIS A 73 -0.65 9.00 -0.53
C HIS A 73 -0.57 8.34 0.85
N GLY A 74 0.62 7.86 1.22
CA GLY A 74 0.86 7.25 2.51
C GLY A 74 2.30 6.79 2.69
N LEU A 75 2.61 6.37 3.92
CA LEU A 75 3.84 5.68 4.29
C LEU A 75 3.46 4.26 4.72
N TRP A 76 3.74 3.26 3.88
CA TRP A 76 3.20 1.92 4.04
C TRP A 76 4.25 0.94 4.57
N PRO A 77 4.05 0.35 5.75
CA PRO A 77 4.83 -0.82 6.16
C PRO A 77 4.73 -1.94 5.12
N GLN A 78 5.85 -2.59 4.83
CA GLN A 78 5.96 -3.68 3.86
C GLN A 78 6.73 -4.85 4.47
N TYR A 79 6.45 -6.07 4.01
CA TYR A 79 7.32 -7.23 4.17
C TYR A 79 8.25 -7.35 2.95
N GLU A 80 9.29 -8.18 3.03
CA GLU A 80 10.07 -8.56 1.83
C GLU A 80 9.21 -9.35 0.82
N GLU A 81 8.08 -9.88 1.24
CA GLU A 81 7.06 -10.48 0.39
C GLU A 81 5.67 -10.06 0.92
N GLY A 82 4.94 -9.27 0.13
CA GLY A 82 3.64 -8.72 0.49
C GLY A 82 3.70 -7.54 1.48
N TRP A 83 2.59 -7.26 2.12
CA TRP A 83 2.44 -6.12 3.02
C TRP A 83 1.42 -6.40 4.13
N PRO A 84 1.63 -5.89 5.35
CA PRO A 84 0.63 -5.94 6.39
C PRO A 84 -0.48 -4.91 6.14
N ALA A 85 -1.72 -5.29 6.43
CA ALA A 85 -2.87 -4.39 6.34
C ALA A 85 -3.82 -4.60 7.50
N ASP A 86 -4.54 -3.51 7.89
CA ASP A 86 -5.59 -3.55 8.91
C ASP A 86 -5.15 -4.20 10.25
N CYS A 87 -3.88 -4.07 10.60
CA CYS A 87 -3.28 -4.72 11.76
C CYS A 87 -4.04 -4.44 13.06
N ARG A 88 -4.09 -5.44 13.95
CA ARG A 88 -4.52 -5.23 15.32
C ARG A 88 -3.49 -4.39 16.06
N THR A 89 -3.94 -3.36 16.76
CA THR A 89 -3.11 -2.49 17.59
C THR A 89 -3.89 -1.99 18.80
N THR A 90 -3.18 -1.73 19.89
CA THR A 90 -3.71 -1.03 21.06
C THR A 90 -3.64 0.49 20.91
N ALA A 91 -2.97 1.00 19.87
CA ALA A 91 -2.89 2.41 19.58
C ALA A 91 -4.29 3.00 19.30
N LYS A 92 -4.56 4.15 19.91
CA LYS A 92 -5.82 4.88 19.69
C LYS A 92 -5.89 5.40 18.25
N ASN A 93 -7.10 5.42 17.70
CA ASN A 93 -7.33 6.08 16.43
C ASN A 93 -7.06 7.58 16.54
N PRO A 94 -6.58 8.25 15.47
CA PRO A 94 -6.37 9.68 15.47
C PRO A 94 -7.68 10.45 15.62
N SER A 95 -7.60 11.62 16.23
CA SER A 95 -8.68 12.57 16.24
C SER A 95 -8.91 13.20 14.86
N ARG A 96 -10.06 13.87 14.68
CA ARG A 96 -10.31 14.65 13.46
C ARG A 96 -9.31 15.77 13.26
N GLN A 97 -8.81 16.38 14.34
CA GLN A 97 -7.80 17.43 14.28
C GLN A 97 -6.46 16.88 13.78
N GLU A 98 -6.02 15.71 14.27
CA GLU A 98 -4.76 15.08 13.82
C GLU A 98 -4.82 14.70 12.34
N THR A 99 -5.95 14.13 11.87
CA THR A 99 -6.10 13.79 10.46
C THR A 99 -6.24 15.03 9.58
N ALA A 100 -6.99 16.05 10.01
CA ALA A 100 -7.12 17.31 9.27
C ALA A 100 -5.76 18.03 9.13
N ALA A 101 -4.90 17.95 10.16
CA ALA A 101 -3.55 18.51 10.11
C ALA A 101 -2.67 17.86 9.02
N MET A 102 -3.01 16.69 8.48
CA MET A 102 -2.29 16.06 7.37
C MET A 102 -2.73 16.53 5.98
N ALA A 103 -3.78 17.36 5.88
CA ALA A 103 -4.34 17.78 4.60
C ALA A 103 -3.36 18.58 3.74
N ASP A 104 -2.39 19.27 4.33
CA ASP A 104 -1.35 20.03 3.63
C ASP A 104 -0.39 19.14 2.82
N VAL A 105 -0.09 17.93 3.28
CA VAL A 105 0.80 16.98 2.60
C VAL A 105 0.05 15.85 1.88
N MET A 106 -1.14 15.46 2.36
CA MET A 106 -1.92 14.34 1.84
C MET A 106 -3.13 14.77 1.01
N GLY A 107 -3.44 16.07 0.95
CA GLY A 107 -4.59 16.61 0.24
C GLY A 107 -5.90 16.59 1.03
N SER A 108 -6.10 15.65 1.96
CA SER A 108 -7.29 15.63 2.82
C SER A 108 -7.10 14.85 4.12
N GLY A 109 -7.83 15.26 5.16
CA GLY A 109 -7.89 14.51 6.43
C GLY A 109 -8.60 13.15 6.30
N GLY A 110 -9.50 13.02 5.34
CA GLY A 110 -10.16 11.74 5.04
C GLY A 110 -9.18 10.68 4.54
N LEU A 111 -8.25 11.08 3.66
CA LEU A 111 -7.18 10.20 3.20
C LEU A 111 -6.27 9.81 4.37
N ALA A 112 -5.89 10.77 5.23
CA ALA A 112 -5.06 10.48 6.40
C ALA A 112 -5.71 9.45 7.33
N TRP A 113 -7.02 9.57 7.57
CA TRP A 113 -7.78 8.59 8.33
C TRP A 113 -7.75 7.20 7.69
N TYR A 114 -7.99 7.11 6.39
CA TYR A 114 -7.98 5.85 5.66
C TYR A 114 -6.59 5.19 5.70
N GLN A 115 -5.54 5.98 5.47
CA GLN A 115 -4.16 5.50 5.49
C GLN A 115 -3.74 5.01 6.89
N TRP A 116 -4.15 5.69 7.94
CA TRP A 116 -3.96 5.20 9.31
C TRP A 116 -4.63 3.85 9.50
N LYS A 117 -5.90 3.72 9.15
CA LYS A 117 -6.66 2.48 9.36
C LYS A 117 -6.06 1.30 8.61
N LYS A 118 -5.67 1.50 7.37
CA LYS A 118 -5.19 0.43 6.51
C LYS A 118 -3.72 0.08 6.74
N HIS A 119 -2.86 1.07 6.86
CA HIS A 119 -1.41 0.93 6.86
C HIS A 119 -0.75 1.43 8.15
N GLY A 120 -1.11 2.62 8.62
CA GLY A 120 -0.46 3.27 9.74
C GLY A 120 -0.47 2.45 11.02
N ARG A 121 -1.56 1.76 11.30
CA ARG A 121 -1.70 0.84 12.43
C ARG A 121 -0.65 -0.27 12.42
N CYS A 122 -0.20 -0.67 11.24
CA CYS A 122 0.80 -1.72 11.06
C CYS A 122 2.22 -1.27 11.42
N SER A 123 2.48 0.05 11.49
CA SER A 123 3.77 0.58 11.92
C SER A 123 4.13 0.26 13.38
N GLY A 124 3.13 -0.03 14.22
CA GLY A 124 3.31 -0.21 15.67
C GLY A 124 3.42 1.10 16.44
N LEU A 125 3.34 2.25 15.75
CA LEU A 125 3.40 3.59 16.34
C LEU A 125 2.01 4.06 16.81
N ALA A 126 1.99 5.07 17.67
CA ALA A 126 0.79 5.87 17.89
C ALA A 126 0.47 6.69 16.62
N ALA A 127 -0.81 7.05 16.41
CA ALA A 127 -1.22 7.77 15.20
C ALA A 127 -0.46 9.08 14.98
N LYS A 128 -0.25 9.86 16.06
CA LYS A 128 0.55 11.09 16.02
C LYS A 128 1.97 10.86 15.52
N ASP A 129 2.61 9.81 16.02
CA ASP A 129 4.01 9.50 15.67
C ASP A 129 4.11 8.95 14.24
N TYR A 130 3.13 8.14 13.80
CA TYR A 130 3.03 7.71 12.41
C TYR A 130 2.87 8.88 11.44
N PHE A 131 2.02 9.85 11.75
CA PHE A 131 1.87 11.04 10.91
C PHE A 131 3.11 11.93 10.93
N ALA A 132 3.79 12.05 12.07
CA ALA A 132 5.08 12.75 12.15
C ALA A 132 6.14 12.04 11.27
N LEU A 133 6.21 10.72 11.34
CA LEU A 133 7.11 9.91 10.51
C LEU A 133 6.79 10.04 9.02
N THR A 134 5.49 10.05 8.65
CA THR A 134 5.04 10.25 7.27
C THR A 134 5.49 11.62 6.73
N ARG A 135 5.39 12.68 7.53
CA ARG A 135 5.90 14.01 7.17
C ARG A 135 7.40 14.04 7.01
N GLU A 136 8.10 13.37 7.92
CA GLU A 136 9.56 13.28 7.85
C GLU A 136 10.01 12.53 6.60
N ALA A 137 9.37 11.42 6.26
CA ALA A 137 9.64 10.69 5.02
C ALA A 137 9.42 11.58 3.79
N ALA A 138 8.30 12.32 3.75
CA ALA A 138 8.00 13.25 2.66
C ALA A 138 9.03 14.38 2.53
N LYS A 139 9.53 14.93 3.66
CA LYS A 139 10.55 15.99 3.66
C LYS A 139 11.92 15.51 3.16
N ARG A 140 12.26 14.25 3.38
CA ARG A 140 13.53 13.66 2.93
C ARG A 140 13.58 13.43 1.45
N ILE A 141 12.45 13.29 0.79
CA ILE A 141 12.36 13.06 -0.66
C ILE A 141 12.16 14.39 -1.39
N ARG A 142 13.11 14.75 -2.22
CA ARG A 142 13.01 15.92 -3.11
C ARG A 142 12.21 15.56 -4.34
N ILE A 143 11.10 16.26 -4.55
CA ILE A 143 10.37 16.18 -5.82
C ILE A 143 11.21 16.87 -6.89
N PRO A 144 11.53 16.22 -8.03
CA PRO A 144 12.27 16.85 -9.11
C PRO A 144 11.55 18.10 -9.63
N GLU A 145 12.27 19.20 -9.80
CA GLU A 145 11.69 20.48 -10.23
C GLU A 145 10.98 20.34 -11.59
N ALA A 146 11.59 19.61 -12.53
CA ALA A 146 11.00 19.34 -13.84
C ALA A 146 9.66 18.58 -13.78
N LEU A 147 9.39 17.85 -12.71
CA LEU A 147 8.15 17.10 -12.48
C LEU A 147 7.18 17.84 -11.56
N SER A 148 7.62 18.85 -10.81
CA SER A 148 6.77 19.60 -9.87
C SER A 148 5.84 20.58 -10.57
N ALA A 149 6.22 21.09 -11.75
CA ALA A 149 5.50 22.11 -12.50
C ALA A 149 5.41 21.78 -14.01
N VAL A 150 4.82 20.61 -14.32
CA VAL A 150 4.59 20.21 -15.72
C VAL A 150 3.60 21.18 -16.35
N PRO A 151 4.00 21.97 -17.38
CA PRO A 151 3.18 23.07 -17.91
C PRO A 151 2.05 22.59 -18.84
N ARG A 152 2.12 21.35 -19.32
CA ARG A 152 1.15 20.71 -20.22
C ARG A 152 1.19 19.20 -20.04
N ASP A 153 0.17 18.55 -20.52
CA ASP A 153 0.13 17.08 -20.58
C ASP A 153 1.31 16.54 -21.37
N VAL A 154 1.97 15.53 -20.83
CA VAL A 154 3.12 14.88 -21.50
C VAL A 154 2.95 13.35 -21.46
N ASN A 155 3.45 12.68 -22.50
CA ASN A 155 3.57 11.23 -22.49
C ASN A 155 5.05 10.88 -22.32
N LEU A 156 5.35 10.04 -21.32
CA LEU A 156 6.71 9.64 -21.01
C LEU A 156 6.74 8.21 -20.41
N PRO A 157 7.87 7.49 -20.54
CA PRO A 157 8.03 6.19 -19.90
C PRO A 157 8.42 6.35 -18.41
N ALA A 158 8.21 5.29 -17.60
CA ALA A 158 8.56 5.24 -16.18
C ALA A 158 9.99 5.70 -15.91
N LYS A 159 10.92 5.22 -16.71
CA LYS A 159 12.35 5.54 -16.58
C LYS A 159 12.65 7.04 -16.51
N VAL A 160 11.93 7.90 -17.21
CA VAL A 160 12.16 9.36 -17.17
C VAL A 160 11.81 9.93 -15.79
N ILE A 161 10.74 9.45 -15.15
CA ILE A 161 10.37 9.85 -13.79
C ILE A 161 11.40 9.30 -12.80
N GLU A 162 11.77 8.04 -12.93
CA GLU A 162 12.74 7.37 -12.05
C GLU A 162 14.09 8.09 -12.08
N ASP A 163 14.63 8.33 -13.28
CA ASP A 163 15.91 9.01 -13.45
C ASP A 163 15.89 10.41 -12.83
N ALA A 164 14.79 11.17 -13.01
CA ALA A 164 14.63 12.48 -12.40
C ALA A 164 14.62 12.41 -10.86
N PHE A 165 13.90 11.43 -10.26
CA PHE A 165 13.92 11.26 -8.82
C PHE A 165 15.27 10.80 -8.29
N ILE A 166 15.97 9.90 -8.99
CA ILE A 166 17.31 9.43 -8.62
C ILE A 166 18.30 10.60 -8.64
N GLU A 167 18.28 11.42 -9.67
CA GLU A 167 19.13 12.61 -9.79
C GLU A 167 18.87 13.60 -8.65
N ALA A 168 17.60 13.84 -8.30
CA ALA A 168 17.23 14.77 -7.24
C ALA A 168 17.52 14.24 -5.82
N ASN A 169 17.68 12.93 -5.65
CA ASN A 169 17.81 12.28 -4.33
C ASN A 169 19.06 11.40 -4.25
N PRO A 170 20.22 11.97 -3.87
CA PRO A 170 21.46 11.21 -3.72
C PRO A 170 21.29 9.99 -2.80
N GLY A 171 21.78 8.83 -3.24
CA GLY A 171 21.64 7.55 -2.53
C GLY A 171 20.43 6.71 -2.96
N MET A 172 19.48 7.29 -3.71
CA MET A 172 18.40 6.52 -4.33
C MET A 172 18.95 5.73 -5.53
N GLN A 173 18.47 4.50 -5.69
CA GLN A 173 18.88 3.61 -6.78
C GLN A 173 17.65 3.17 -7.59
N PRO A 174 17.84 2.73 -8.85
CA PRO A 174 16.72 2.30 -9.70
C PRO A 174 15.81 1.25 -9.06
N GLN A 175 16.39 0.33 -8.27
CA GLN A 175 15.62 -0.70 -7.56
C GLN A 175 14.82 -0.16 -6.36
N GLY A 176 15.04 1.09 -5.95
CA GLY A 176 14.39 1.73 -4.80
C GLY A 176 13.17 2.60 -5.15
N ILE A 177 12.84 2.68 -6.43
CA ILE A 177 11.73 3.51 -6.93
C ILE A 177 10.89 2.72 -7.93
N THR A 178 9.60 2.98 -7.98
CA THR A 178 8.65 2.36 -8.91
C THR A 178 7.59 3.37 -9.34
N VAL A 179 7.23 3.35 -10.60
CA VAL A 179 6.20 4.23 -11.18
C VAL A 179 4.94 3.43 -11.50
N ALA A 180 3.87 3.68 -10.79
CA ALA A 180 2.59 3.00 -10.98
C ALA A 180 1.63 3.82 -11.87
N CYS A 181 0.93 3.13 -12.77
CA CYS A 181 -0.08 3.71 -13.65
C CYS A 181 -1.47 3.10 -13.43
N ARG A 182 -2.47 3.88 -13.74
CA ARG A 182 -3.85 3.42 -13.89
C ARG A 182 -4.44 4.02 -15.15
N GLN A 183 -5.10 3.19 -15.99
CA GLN A 183 -5.73 3.64 -17.25
C GLN A 183 -4.76 4.40 -18.16
N LYS A 184 -3.51 3.94 -18.25
CA LYS A 184 -2.44 4.57 -19.03
C LYS A 184 -2.09 6.01 -18.60
N ALA A 185 -2.38 6.39 -17.37
CA ALA A 185 -1.95 7.65 -16.77
C ALA A 185 -1.13 7.40 -15.51
N LEU A 186 -0.18 8.30 -15.22
CA LEU A 186 0.61 8.29 -13.98
C LEU A 186 -0.34 8.28 -12.78
N GLN A 187 -0.24 7.27 -11.93
CA GLN A 187 -1.00 7.21 -10.69
C GLN A 187 -0.17 7.67 -9.50
N GLU A 188 0.99 7.06 -9.30
CA GLU A 188 1.85 7.34 -8.16
C GLU A 188 3.30 6.92 -8.43
N VAL A 189 4.19 7.54 -7.68
CA VAL A 189 5.59 7.12 -7.53
C VAL A 189 5.75 6.51 -6.14
N ARG A 190 6.34 5.34 -6.07
CA ARG A 190 6.60 4.60 -4.83
C ARG A 190 8.08 4.54 -4.57
N ILE A 191 8.50 4.91 -3.36
CA ILE A 191 9.91 4.97 -2.96
C ILE A 191 10.09 4.09 -1.74
N CYS A 192 11.01 3.12 -1.84
CA CYS A 192 11.31 2.19 -0.76
C CYS A 192 12.34 2.78 0.19
N LEU A 193 12.01 2.75 1.48
CA LEU A 193 12.79 3.32 2.55
C LEU A 193 13.01 2.29 3.65
N THR A 194 14.19 2.28 4.26
CA THR A 194 14.41 1.53 5.49
C THR A 194 13.48 2.03 6.59
N ARG A 195 13.43 1.34 7.73
CA ARG A 195 12.67 1.81 8.90
C ARG A 195 13.15 3.16 9.42
N ASP A 196 14.42 3.50 9.15
CA ASP A 196 15.05 4.79 9.49
C ASP A 196 14.94 5.82 8.36
N LEU A 197 14.09 5.54 7.36
CA LEU A 197 13.79 6.43 6.22
C LEU A 197 15.01 6.70 5.31
N GLN A 198 15.95 5.75 5.19
CA GLN A 198 17.02 5.82 4.20
C GLN A 198 16.57 5.11 2.91
N PRO A 199 16.99 5.55 1.72
CA PRO A 199 16.71 4.85 0.47
C PRO A 199 17.19 3.39 0.52
N ARG A 200 16.39 2.48 0.01
CA ARG A 200 16.73 1.05 -0.14
C ARG A 200 16.12 0.47 -1.41
N ALA A 201 16.60 -0.67 -1.85
CA ALA A 201 15.93 -1.43 -2.89
C ALA A 201 14.55 -1.91 -2.42
N CYS A 202 13.56 -1.85 -3.29
CA CYS A 202 12.24 -2.44 -3.09
C CYS A 202 12.32 -3.97 -3.14
N ALA A 203 11.41 -4.64 -2.46
CA ALA A 203 11.22 -6.07 -2.65
C ALA A 203 10.71 -6.38 -4.07
N PRO A 204 11.01 -7.57 -4.63
CA PRO A 204 10.70 -7.89 -6.03
C PRO A 204 9.22 -7.78 -6.40
N ASP A 205 8.31 -8.06 -5.48
CA ASP A 205 6.86 -7.94 -5.68
C ASP A 205 6.36 -6.49 -5.75
N SER A 206 7.16 -5.55 -5.22
CA SER A 206 6.90 -4.10 -5.26
C SER A 206 7.54 -3.40 -6.46
N GLN A 207 8.38 -4.10 -7.25
CA GLN A 207 9.07 -3.57 -8.43
C GLN A 207 8.25 -3.78 -9.70
N ARG A 208 7.13 -3.06 -9.84
CA ARG A 208 6.24 -3.17 -11.02
C ARG A 208 5.97 -1.80 -11.59
N ASP A 209 6.72 -1.46 -12.63
CA ASP A 209 6.55 -0.20 -13.34
C ASP A 209 5.47 -0.24 -14.40
N CYS A 210 5.03 0.96 -14.80
CA CYS A 210 4.20 1.15 -15.97
C CYS A 210 4.89 0.61 -17.23
N ALA A 211 4.18 -0.18 -18.01
CA ALA A 211 4.65 -0.62 -19.30
C ALA A 211 4.50 0.50 -20.36
N GLY A 212 5.56 0.72 -21.13
CA GLY A 212 5.57 1.72 -22.22
C GLY A 212 5.45 3.17 -21.74
N SER A 213 4.92 4.03 -22.62
CA SER A 213 4.66 5.44 -22.28
C SER A 213 3.24 5.61 -21.75
N PHE A 214 3.08 6.52 -20.82
CA PHE A 214 1.80 6.87 -20.18
C PHE A 214 1.64 8.38 -20.08
N LEU A 215 0.42 8.81 -19.93
CA LEU A 215 0.06 10.22 -19.76
C LEU A 215 0.43 10.70 -18.35
N MET A 216 1.11 11.82 -18.25
CA MET A 216 1.26 12.62 -17.04
C MET A 216 0.52 13.94 -17.26
N PRO A 217 -0.74 14.08 -16.79
CA PRO A 217 -1.52 15.31 -16.97
C PRO A 217 -0.90 16.48 -16.21
N ALA A 218 -1.04 17.69 -16.76
CA ALA A 218 -0.57 18.89 -16.06
C ALA A 218 -1.40 19.20 -14.82
N PRO A 219 -0.80 19.78 -13.76
CA PRO A 219 -1.53 20.36 -12.62
C PRO A 219 -2.46 21.50 -13.08
N ARG A 220 -3.67 21.55 -12.54
CA ARG A 220 -4.74 22.49 -12.95
C ARG A 220 -5.27 23.36 -11.82
#